data_49d779241769a03b03152bd4b9f1a7f5
#
_entry.id   49d779241769a03b03152bd4b9f1a7f5
#
_cell.length_a   1.000
_cell.length_b   1.000
_cell.length_c   1.000
_cell.angle_alpha   90.00
_cell.angle_beta   90.00
_cell.angle_gamma   90.00
#
_symmetry.space_group_name_H-M   'P 1'
#
loop_
_entity.id
_entity.type
_entity.pdbx_description
1 polymer ?
#
loop_
_entity_poly.entity_id
_entity_poly.type
_entity_poly.pdbx_seq_one_letter_code
_entity_poly.pdbx_strand_id
1 'polypeptide(L)'
;MTPLPLVNYLLVGAILFCLGLIGFLTRRDLIVMFLSAEMMLQGVAINLCAFARFRGNVSGQVLTLFILTVAACEAAIALALILMLFKSRKSLDVSLWQDLREPEMDATTDREPLPVPTPPEPFPHLTP
;
A
#
# COMPACT_ATOMS: atom_id res chain seq x y z
N MET A 1 -33.19 13.96 -14.05
CA MET A 1 -32.25 14.20 -12.93
C MET A 1 -31.05 14.98 -13.50
N THR A 2 -30.75 16.14 -12.91
CA THR A 2 -29.62 16.97 -13.37
C THR A 2 -28.30 16.25 -13.10
N PRO A 3 -27.32 16.27 -14.02
CA PRO A 3 -26.02 15.59 -13.85
C PRO A 3 -25.14 16.22 -12.77
N LEU A 4 -25.46 17.43 -12.33
CA LEU A 4 -24.72 18.20 -11.33
C LEU A 4 -24.48 17.44 -10.00
N PRO A 5 -25.48 16.78 -9.36
CA PRO A 5 -25.24 16.08 -8.12
C PRO A 5 -24.30 14.86 -8.30
N LEU A 6 -24.36 14.15 -9.42
CA LEU A 6 -23.48 13.02 -9.67
C LEU A 6 -22.01 13.46 -9.76
N VAL A 7 -21.74 14.52 -10.52
CA VAL A 7 -20.38 15.07 -10.70
C VAL A 7 -19.78 15.49 -9.35
N ASN A 8 -20.57 16.11 -8.49
CA ASN A 8 -20.11 16.53 -7.16
C ASN A 8 -19.71 15.32 -6.29
N TYR A 9 -20.50 14.25 -6.28
CA TYR A 9 -20.16 13.03 -5.54
C TYR A 9 -18.90 12.34 -6.09
N LEU A 10 -18.77 12.27 -7.43
CA LEU A 10 -17.59 11.71 -8.07
C LEU A 10 -16.33 12.52 -7.76
N LEU A 11 -16.45 13.85 -7.75
CA LEU A 11 -15.34 14.74 -7.41
C LEU A 11 -14.88 14.55 -5.97
N VAL A 12 -15.82 14.44 -5.02
CA VAL A 12 -15.51 14.18 -3.61
C VAL A 12 -14.83 12.83 -3.46
N GLY A 13 -15.34 11.77 -4.10
CA GLY A 13 -14.73 10.45 -4.07
C GLY A 13 -13.32 10.44 -4.69
N ALA A 14 -13.13 11.17 -5.81
CA ALA A 14 -11.81 11.31 -6.44
C ALA A 14 -10.82 12.07 -5.55
N ILE A 15 -11.23 13.15 -4.89
CA ILE A 15 -10.38 13.91 -3.96
C ILE A 15 -9.97 13.02 -2.78
N LEU A 16 -10.92 12.30 -2.16
CA LEU A 16 -10.63 11.37 -1.07
C LEU A 16 -9.64 10.29 -1.49
N PHE A 17 -9.83 9.72 -2.68
CA PHE A 17 -8.92 8.73 -3.23
C PHE A 17 -7.51 9.29 -3.42
N CYS A 18 -7.38 10.48 -4.03
CA CYS A 18 -6.09 11.12 -4.25
C CYS A 18 -5.38 11.47 -2.92
N LEU A 19 -6.10 11.98 -1.94
CA LEU A 19 -5.55 12.27 -0.61
C LEU A 19 -5.06 10.99 0.08
N GLY A 20 -5.84 9.90 0.01
CA GLY A 20 -5.43 8.60 0.51
C GLY A 20 -4.18 8.09 -0.20
N LEU A 21 -4.12 8.21 -1.53
CA LEU A 21 -2.97 7.78 -2.32
C LEU A 21 -1.69 8.56 -1.94
N ILE A 22 -1.79 9.88 -1.80
CA ILE A 22 -0.68 10.71 -1.35
C ILE A 22 -0.22 10.30 0.05
N GLY A 23 -1.15 10.12 0.99
CA GLY A 23 -0.85 9.68 2.35
C GLY A 23 -0.16 8.32 2.38
N PHE A 24 -0.62 7.38 1.56
CA PHE A 24 -0.05 6.04 1.44
C PHE A 24 1.39 6.06 0.90
N LEU A 25 1.67 6.88 -0.10
CA LEU A 25 3.00 6.95 -0.74
C LEU A 25 4.02 7.77 0.05
N THR A 26 3.56 8.75 0.85
CA THR A 26 4.47 9.67 1.55
C THR A 26 4.83 9.23 2.96
N ARG A 27 4.06 8.34 3.57
CA ARG A 27 4.24 7.94 4.96
C ARG A 27 4.80 6.53 5.07
N ARG A 28 5.64 6.33 6.09
CA ARG A 28 6.27 5.03 6.42
C ARG A 28 5.67 4.36 7.65
N ASP A 29 4.78 5.06 8.35
CA ASP A 29 4.10 4.52 9.53
C ASP A 29 2.96 3.60 9.12
N LEU A 30 2.95 2.37 9.63
CA LEU A 30 1.93 1.36 9.35
C LEU A 30 0.51 1.86 9.61
N ILE A 31 0.30 2.61 10.70
CA ILE A 31 -1.03 3.15 11.02
C ILE A 31 -1.47 4.15 9.96
N VAL A 32 -0.59 5.07 9.56
CA VAL A 32 -0.91 6.10 8.56
C VAL A 32 -1.14 5.48 7.18
N MET A 33 -0.33 4.49 6.80
CA MET A 33 -0.51 3.73 5.55
C MET A 33 -1.87 3.01 5.54
N PHE A 34 -2.22 2.37 6.64
CA PHE A 34 -3.51 1.69 6.77
C PHE A 34 -4.69 2.66 6.69
N LEU A 35 -4.65 3.78 7.43
CA LEU A 35 -5.67 4.84 7.35
C LEU A 35 -5.79 5.43 5.94
N SER A 36 -4.67 5.58 5.25
CA SER A 36 -4.64 6.09 3.88
C SER A 36 -5.29 5.12 2.90
N ALA A 37 -5.04 3.82 3.04
CA ALA A 37 -5.70 2.78 2.25
C ALA A 37 -7.21 2.76 2.51
N GLU A 38 -7.64 2.92 3.76
CA GLU A 38 -9.05 3.06 4.14
C GLU A 38 -9.70 4.27 3.48
N MET A 39 -9.03 5.44 3.49
CA MET A 39 -9.52 6.63 2.78
C MET A 39 -9.70 6.40 1.28
N MET A 40 -8.78 5.69 0.63
CA MET A 40 -8.91 5.33 -0.79
C MET A 40 -10.15 4.46 -1.02
N LEU A 41 -10.37 3.46 -0.17
CA LEU A 41 -11.52 2.57 -0.25
C LEU A 41 -12.84 3.33 -0.06
N GLN A 42 -12.89 4.28 0.88
CA GLN A 42 -14.04 5.14 1.09
C GLN A 42 -14.34 6.02 -0.14
N GLY A 43 -13.31 6.55 -0.81
CA GLY A 43 -13.46 7.30 -2.06
C GLY A 43 -14.11 6.46 -3.17
N VAL A 44 -13.70 5.20 -3.31
CA VAL A 44 -14.30 4.25 -4.27
C VAL A 44 -15.75 3.93 -3.88
N ALA A 45 -16.03 3.70 -2.60
CA ALA A 45 -17.37 3.39 -2.10
C ALA A 45 -18.37 4.52 -2.39
N ILE A 46 -17.96 5.78 -2.19
CA ILE A 46 -18.79 6.97 -2.54
C ILE A 46 -19.11 6.98 -4.03
N ASN A 47 -18.12 6.73 -4.89
CA ASN A 47 -18.32 6.70 -6.34
C ASN A 47 -19.29 5.59 -6.79
N LEU A 48 -19.16 4.40 -6.22
CA LEU A 48 -20.06 3.27 -6.49
C LEU A 48 -21.50 3.62 -6.09
N CYS A 49 -21.68 4.22 -4.92
CA CYS A 49 -22.99 4.63 -4.42
C CYS A 49 -23.63 5.73 -5.31
N ALA A 50 -22.80 6.69 -5.77
CA ALA A 50 -23.23 7.75 -6.66
C ALA A 50 -23.70 7.21 -8.02
N PHE A 51 -22.94 6.31 -8.62
CA PHE A 51 -23.32 5.66 -9.89
C PHE A 51 -24.59 4.82 -9.77
N ALA A 52 -24.73 4.06 -8.68
CA ALA A 52 -25.92 3.25 -8.44
C ALA A 52 -27.17 4.13 -8.34
N ARG A 53 -27.07 5.21 -7.57
CA ARG A 53 -28.16 6.17 -7.42
C ARG A 53 -28.54 6.83 -8.75
N PHE A 54 -27.57 7.20 -9.56
CA PHE A 54 -27.79 7.81 -10.87
C PHE A 54 -28.52 6.87 -11.84
N ARG A 55 -28.17 5.57 -11.79
CA ARG A 55 -28.81 4.53 -12.62
C ARG A 55 -30.16 4.04 -12.05
N GLY A 56 -30.59 4.54 -10.90
CA GLY A 56 -31.81 4.06 -10.24
C GLY A 56 -31.72 2.62 -9.74
N ASN A 57 -30.49 2.12 -9.49
CA ASN A 57 -30.23 0.75 -9.08
C ASN A 57 -29.64 0.73 -7.65
N VAL A 58 -30.10 -0.23 -6.84
CA VAL A 58 -29.62 -0.43 -5.47
C VAL A 58 -28.38 -1.31 -5.37
N SER A 59 -27.98 -1.97 -6.45
CA SER A 59 -26.85 -2.93 -6.47
C SER A 59 -25.54 -2.30 -5.99
N GLY A 60 -25.24 -1.06 -6.38
CA GLY A 60 -24.04 -0.37 -5.92
C GLY A 60 -24.10 0.02 -4.45
N GLN A 61 -25.28 0.28 -3.89
CA GLN A 61 -25.47 0.53 -2.46
C GLN A 61 -25.22 -0.75 -1.66
N VAL A 62 -25.75 -1.88 -2.12
CA VAL A 62 -25.50 -3.19 -1.51
C VAL A 62 -24.01 -3.52 -1.56
N LEU A 63 -23.36 -3.33 -2.71
CA LEU A 63 -21.92 -3.54 -2.84
C LEU A 63 -21.12 -2.64 -1.90
N THR A 64 -21.52 -1.37 -1.75
CA THR A 64 -20.88 -0.45 -0.80
C THR A 64 -20.99 -0.94 0.65
N LEU A 65 -22.15 -1.47 1.05
CA LEU A 65 -22.31 -2.07 2.39
C LEU A 65 -21.39 -3.27 2.59
N PHE A 66 -21.22 -4.13 1.58
CA PHE A 66 -20.27 -5.23 1.62
C PHE A 66 -18.84 -4.73 1.79
N ILE A 67 -18.42 -3.74 1.00
CA ILE A 67 -17.09 -3.12 1.10
C ILE A 67 -16.86 -2.57 2.50
N LEU A 68 -17.81 -1.83 3.06
CA LEU A 68 -17.71 -1.27 4.42
C LEU A 68 -17.61 -2.35 5.50
N THR A 69 -18.36 -3.45 5.35
CA THR A 69 -18.31 -4.57 6.30
C THR A 69 -16.95 -5.25 6.27
N VAL A 70 -16.41 -5.53 5.08
CA VAL A 70 -15.08 -6.13 4.91
C VAL A 70 -14.01 -5.19 5.45
N ALA A 71 -14.07 -3.90 5.11
CA ALA A 71 -13.15 -2.89 5.60
C ALA A 71 -13.12 -2.80 7.13
N ALA A 72 -14.28 -2.88 7.79
CA ALA A 72 -14.35 -2.89 9.25
C ALA A 72 -13.69 -4.13 9.86
N CYS A 73 -13.84 -5.30 9.23
CA CYS A 73 -13.18 -6.53 9.66
C CYS A 73 -11.65 -6.45 9.47
N GLU A 74 -11.20 -5.95 8.31
CA GLU A 74 -9.78 -5.72 8.04
C GLU A 74 -9.17 -4.73 9.02
N ALA A 75 -9.88 -3.64 9.33
CA ALA A 75 -9.44 -2.64 10.30
C ALA A 75 -9.18 -3.26 11.68
N ALA A 76 -10.06 -4.11 12.15
CA ALA A 76 -9.90 -4.77 13.44
C ALA A 76 -8.65 -5.67 13.47
N ILE A 77 -8.44 -6.47 12.43
CA ILE A 77 -7.28 -7.36 12.32
C ILE A 77 -5.99 -6.55 12.16
N ALA A 78 -5.98 -5.54 11.30
CA ALA A 78 -4.82 -4.68 11.05
C ALA A 78 -4.39 -3.95 12.32
N LEU A 79 -5.33 -3.37 13.07
CA LEU A 79 -5.03 -2.70 14.34
C LEU A 79 -4.47 -3.67 15.38
N ALA A 80 -4.99 -4.89 15.48
CA ALA A 80 -4.47 -5.91 16.37
C ALA A 80 -3.02 -6.28 16.02
N LEU A 81 -2.72 -6.47 14.73
CA LEU A 81 -1.36 -6.76 14.25
C LEU A 81 -0.42 -5.58 14.50
N ILE A 82 -0.84 -4.35 14.20
CA ILE A 82 -0.05 -3.14 14.42
C ILE A 82 0.29 -2.98 15.92
N LEU A 83 -0.68 -3.22 16.81
CA LEU A 83 -0.44 -3.19 18.25
C LEU A 83 0.55 -4.26 18.70
N MET A 84 0.45 -5.46 18.14
CA MET A 84 1.38 -6.57 18.43
C MET A 84 2.81 -6.20 17.97
N LEU A 85 2.94 -5.66 16.76
CA LEU A 85 4.22 -5.21 16.22
C LEU A 85 4.83 -4.07 17.05
N PHE A 86 4.01 -3.08 17.43
CA PHE A 86 4.46 -1.98 18.28
C PHE A 86 4.95 -2.48 19.65
N LYS A 87 4.24 -3.44 20.25
CA LYS A 87 4.66 -4.05 21.52
C LYS A 87 6.00 -4.79 21.39
N SER A 88 6.26 -5.40 20.23
CA SER A 88 7.50 -6.14 19.96
C SER A 88 8.71 -5.23 19.73
N ARG A 89 8.58 -4.21 18.88
CA ARG A 89 9.69 -3.36 18.43
C ARG A 89 9.64 -1.91 18.91
N LYS A 90 8.55 -1.50 19.55
CA LYS A 90 8.26 -0.11 19.97
C LYS A 90 8.35 0.91 18.82
N SER A 91 8.20 0.47 17.58
CA SER A 91 8.20 1.31 16.39
C SER A 91 7.20 0.78 15.35
N LEU A 92 6.58 1.71 14.63
CA LEU A 92 5.64 1.42 13.54
C LEU A 92 6.24 1.77 12.16
N ASP A 93 7.50 2.16 12.11
CA ASP A 93 8.19 2.49 10.86
C ASP A 93 8.48 1.22 10.08
N VAL A 94 7.92 1.14 8.87
CA VAL A 94 8.05 -0.02 7.96
C VAL A 94 9.51 -0.28 7.58
N SER A 95 10.33 0.77 7.51
CA SER A 95 11.75 0.62 7.13
C SER A 95 12.54 -0.26 8.11
N LEU A 96 12.14 -0.31 9.38
CA LEU A 96 12.75 -1.17 10.40
C LEU A 96 12.36 -2.64 10.26
N TRP A 97 11.31 -2.94 9.47
CA TRP A 97 10.82 -4.30 9.23
C TRP A 97 11.33 -4.89 7.91
N GLN A 98 12.02 -4.08 7.10
CA GLN A 98 12.64 -4.54 5.85
C GLN A 98 13.87 -5.42 6.11
N ASP A 99 14.47 -5.35 7.30
CA ASP A 99 15.56 -6.23 7.70
C ASP A 99 14.98 -7.59 8.14
N LEU A 100 15.02 -8.57 7.25
CA LEU A 100 14.56 -9.95 7.48
C LEU A 100 15.52 -10.75 8.39
N ARG A 101 16.54 -10.10 8.92
CA ARG A 101 17.52 -10.72 9.80
C ARG A 101 16.90 -11.06 11.16
N GLU A 102 17.18 -12.25 11.66
CA GLU A 102 16.85 -12.63 13.03
C GLU A 102 17.64 -11.78 14.04
N PRO A 103 17.05 -11.43 15.22
CA PRO A 103 17.71 -10.55 16.18
C PRO A 103 19.07 -11.05 16.70
N GLU A 104 19.34 -12.35 16.58
CA GLU A 104 20.58 -13.00 17.02
C GLU A 104 21.63 -13.18 15.92
N MET A 105 21.28 -12.86 14.67
CA MET A 105 22.25 -12.92 13.56
C MET A 105 23.04 -11.62 13.44
N ASP A 106 24.35 -11.74 13.32
CA ASP A 106 25.24 -10.63 13.00
C ASP A 106 24.91 -10.03 11.62
N ALA A 107 25.15 -8.73 11.47
CA ALA A 107 24.95 -8.06 10.18
C ALA A 107 25.86 -8.70 9.12
N THR A 108 25.26 -9.42 8.18
CA THR A 108 25.98 -9.94 7.02
C THR A 108 26.30 -8.76 6.11
N THR A 109 27.45 -8.15 6.30
CA THR A 109 28.00 -7.22 5.33
C THR A 109 28.75 -8.05 4.30
N ASP A 110 28.37 -7.93 3.05
CA ASP A 110 29.13 -8.52 1.95
C ASP A 110 30.51 -7.83 1.92
N ARG A 111 31.50 -8.49 2.51
CA ARG A 111 32.89 -8.03 2.56
C ARG A 111 33.73 -8.65 1.46
N GLU A 112 33.12 -9.47 0.63
CA GLU A 112 33.82 -10.07 -0.47
C GLU A 112 34.13 -9.01 -1.52
N PRO A 113 35.38 -8.70 -1.81
CA PRO A 113 35.73 -7.75 -2.86
C PRO A 113 35.19 -8.30 -4.19
N LEU A 114 34.54 -7.45 -4.96
CA LEU A 114 34.05 -7.80 -6.28
C LEU A 114 35.18 -8.50 -7.07
N PRO A 115 34.90 -9.65 -7.72
CA PRO A 115 35.90 -10.32 -8.52
C PRO A 115 36.43 -9.37 -9.57
N VAL A 116 37.73 -9.11 -9.53
CA VAL A 116 38.42 -8.29 -10.53
C VAL A 116 38.25 -8.99 -11.88
N PRO A 117 37.71 -8.33 -12.91
CA PRO A 117 37.59 -8.93 -14.23
C PRO A 117 38.98 -9.31 -14.71
N THR A 118 39.25 -10.60 -14.84
CA THR A 118 40.47 -11.05 -15.50
C THR A 118 40.43 -10.65 -16.97
N PRO A 119 41.45 -9.95 -17.48
CA PRO A 119 41.50 -9.64 -18.89
C PRO A 119 41.36 -10.91 -19.71
N PRO A 120 40.63 -10.90 -20.84
CA PRO A 120 40.47 -12.07 -21.67
C PRO A 120 41.84 -12.57 -22.11
N GLU A 121 42.08 -13.88 -21.98
CA GLU A 121 43.31 -14.48 -22.45
C GLU A 121 43.52 -14.20 -23.95
N PRO A 122 44.72 -13.84 -24.37
CA PRO A 122 45.01 -13.63 -25.77
C PRO A 122 44.74 -14.92 -26.56
N PHE A 123 43.97 -14.81 -27.62
CA PHE A 123 43.61 -15.95 -28.46
C PHE A 123 44.86 -16.69 -28.95
N PRO A 124 45.04 -17.97 -28.62
CA PRO A 124 46.29 -18.70 -28.90
C PRO A 124 46.63 -18.86 -30.38
N HIS A 125 45.73 -18.51 -31.29
CA HIS A 125 45.90 -18.55 -32.75
C HIS A 125 46.38 -17.22 -33.36
N LEU A 126 46.64 -16.18 -32.53
CA LEU A 126 47.10 -14.86 -32.98
C LEU A 126 48.54 -14.53 -32.53
N THR A 127 49.26 -15.51 -31.96
CA THR A 127 50.72 -15.35 -31.75
C THR A 127 51.47 -15.67 -33.04
N PRO A 128 52.30 -14.76 -33.54
CA PRO A 128 53.05 -14.96 -34.78
C PRO A 128 54.06 -16.10 -34.68
#